data_d91650732c9ba16ccb28d87030af7bcd
#
_entry.id   d91650732c9ba16ccb28d87030af7bcd
#
_cell.length_a   1.000
_cell.length_b   1.000
_cell.length_c   1.000
_cell.angle_alpha   90.00
_cell.angle_beta   90.00
_cell.angle_gamma   90.00
#
_symmetry.space_group_name_H-M   'P 1'
#
loop_
_entity.id
_entity.type
_entity.pdbx_description
1 polymer ?
#
loop_
_entity_poly.entity_id
_entity_poly.type
_entity_poly.pdbx_seq_one_letter_code
_entity_poly.pdbx_strand_id
1 'polypeptide(L)'
;MIVQLIAIVVALYAVLFAFTLFTAHQVRRRFPPEGKFVEIDGDRLHYVDYGSGPPIVMVHGLCGQLLNFAYLDLARLAQSHRVILVDRAGSGRSTRGPASRANVYAQARGIARFIETLGLERPVLVGHSLGGAIALAVGLDYPERVSRIALIAPLTHTETEPPKAFRGLALRPAALRRFASLTMGIPIMILQSRKAIDAIFAPEPVPRDFPLKGGGMMGLRPEAFYAASSDLVAAPEDLPDMERRYPTLGAPVSMLYGRQDAILDFHKHGEGLKRKLDSVELSAVEGGHMLPVTQPAATTDWLLAVAAAANAAPQHDGARPDPAPSEVTQAGALQPAARLATGR
;
A
#
# COMPACT_ATOMS: atom_id res chain seq x y z
N MET A 1 24.16 -13.71 42.07
CA MET A 1 23.31 -12.54 41.73
C MET A 1 23.29 -12.20 40.26
N ILE A 2 24.38 -11.87 39.59
CA ILE A 2 24.43 -11.54 38.14
C ILE A 2 23.91 -12.67 37.25
N VAL A 3 24.35 -13.91 37.47
CA VAL A 3 23.94 -15.12 36.71
C VAL A 3 22.41 -15.32 36.84
N GLN A 4 21.87 -15.16 38.04
CA GLN A 4 20.43 -15.29 38.28
C GLN A 4 19.62 -14.20 37.54
N LEU A 5 20.11 -12.93 37.54
CA LEU A 5 19.50 -11.85 36.82
C LEU A 5 19.49 -12.11 35.28
N ILE A 6 20.62 -12.56 34.75
CA ILE A 6 20.73 -12.94 33.34
C ILE A 6 19.74 -14.08 33.01
N ALA A 7 19.68 -15.12 33.87
CA ALA A 7 18.74 -16.23 33.66
C ALA A 7 17.27 -15.75 33.66
N ILE A 8 16.89 -14.83 34.57
CA ILE A 8 15.53 -14.25 34.59
C ILE A 8 15.24 -13.47 33.32
N VAL A 9 16.18 -12.63 32.86
CA VAL A 9 16.03 -11.85 31.62
C VAL A 9 15.86 -12.76 30.41
N VAL A 10 16.71 -13.79 30.29
CA VAL A 10 16.61 -14.78 29.20
C VAL A 10 15.28 -15.52 29.24
N ALA A 11 14.83 -15.96 30.43
CA ALA A 11 13.55 -16.61 30.60
C ALA A 11 12.37 -15.72 30.19
N LEU A 12 12.40 -14.43 30.57
CA LEU A 12 11.40 -13.45 30.18
C LEU A 12 11.32 -13.30 28.66
N TYR A 13 12.46 -13.15 27.99
CA TYR A 13 12.49 -13.05 26.52
C TYR A 13 11.99 -14.33 25.84
N ALA A 14 12.34 -15.49 26.37
CA ALA A 14 11.83 -16.77 25.85
C ALA A 14 10.29 -16.86 25.96
N VAL A 15 9.72 -16.42 27.06
CA VAL A 15 8.25 -16.36 27.26
C VAL A 15 7.61 -15.37 26.29
N LEU A 16 8.14 -14.17 26.13
CA LEU A 16 7.63 -13.16 25.20
C LEU A 16 7.70 -13.64 23.74
N PHE A 17 8.81 -14.28 23.38
CA PHE A 17 8.99 -14.88 22.05
C PHE A 17 7.97 -16.00 21.80
N ALA A 18 7.83 -16.93 22.73
CA ALA A 18 6.86 -18.04 22.63
C ALA A 18 5.41 -17.50 22.53
N PHE A 19 5.05 -16.50 23.35
CA PHE A 19 3.76 -15.83 23.29
C PHE A 19 3.53 -15.19 21.93
N THR A 20 4.52 -14.48 21.39
CA THR A 20 4.44 -13.82 20.08
C THR A 20 4.22 -14.83 18.96
N LEU A 21 4.98 -15.94 18.95
CA LEU A 21 4.80 -17.00 17.95
C LEU A 21 3.45 -17.71 18.08
N PHE A 22 3.00 -17.97 19.30
CA PHE A 22 1.68 -18.55 19.57
C PHE A 22 0.57 -17.64 19.03
N THR A 23 0.62 -16.33 19.35
CA THR A 23 -0.34 -15.33 18.84
C THR A 23 -0.34 -15.30 17.31
N ALA A 24 0.84 -15.24 16.68
CA ALA A 24 0.96 -15.25 15.23
C ALA A 24 0.39 -16.54 14.60
N HIS A 25 0.60 -17.70 15.25
CA HIS A 25 0.02 -18.96 14.81
C HIS A 25 -1.51 -18.94 14.87
N GLN A 26 -2.10 -18.47 15.96
CA GLN A 26 -3.55 -18.34 16.10
C GLN A 26 -4.15 -17.38 15.05
N VAL A 27 -3.50 -16.25 14.81
CA VAL A 27 -3.92 -15.30 13.77
C VAL A 27 -3.88 -15.96 12.37
N ARG A 28 -2.80 -16.65 12.02
CA ARG A 28 -2.68 -17.33 10.71
C ARG A 28 -3.77 -18.39 10.52
N ARG A 29 -4.11 -19.14 11.58
CA ARG A 29 -5.22 -20.12 11.54
C ARG A 29 -6.59 -19.47 11.36
N ARG A 30 -6.79 -18.27 11.93
CA ARG A 30 -8.07 -17.56 11.85
C ARG A 30 -8.31 -16.93 10.46
N PHE A 31 -7.25 -16.61 9.75
CA PHE A 31 -7.29 -16.02 8.41
C PHE A 31 -6.63 -16.98 7.41
N PRO A 32 -7.36 -17.99 6.89
CA PRO A 32 -6.83 -18.85 5.84
C PRO A 32 -6.49 -18.02 4.58
N PRO A 33 -5.51 -18.45 3.77
CA PRO A 33 -5.15 -17.73 2.54
C PRO A 33 -6.29 -17.85 1.52
N GLU A 34 -6.91 -16.72 1.22
CA GLU A 34 -7.83 -16.54 0.11
C GLU A 34 -7.17 -15.59 -0.89
N GLY A 35 -7.42 -15.79 -2.19
CA GLY A 35 -6.84 -14.94 -3.23
C GLY A 35 -5.61 -15.57 -3.91
N LYS A 36 -4.81 -14.70 -4.52
CA LYS A 36 -3.70 -15.07 -5.39
C LYS A 36 -2.40 -14.40 -4.92
N PHE A 37 -1.28 -14.91 -5.43
CA PHE A 37 0.04 -14.34 -5.20
C PHE A 37 0.73 -14.07 -6.53
N VAL A 38 1.55 -13.02 -6.56
CA VAL A 38 2.42 -12.69 -7.69
C VAL A 38 3.79 -12.23 -7.18
N GLU A 39 4.85 -12.62 -7.87
CA GLU A 39 6.22 -12.19 -7.55
C GLU A 39 6.54 -10.90 -8.31
N ILE A 40 6.97 -9.87 -7.58
CA ILE A 40 7.32 -8.55 -8.13
C ILE A 40 8.66 -8.12 -7.55
N ASP A 41 9.71 -8.11 -8.35
CA ASP A 41 11.05 -7.64 -7.99
C ASP A 41 11.59 -8.24 -6.67
N GLY A 42 11.25 -9.51 -6.39
CA GLY A 42 11.62 -10.23 -5.16
C GLY A 42 10.66 -10.05 -3.98
N ASP A 43 9.63 -9.22 -4.11
CA ASP A 43 8.48 -9.19 -3.22
C ASP A 43 7.45 -10.21 -3.68
N ARG A 44 6.76 -10.87 -2.75
CA ARG A 44 5.62 -11.73 -3.05
C ARG A 44 4.34 -11.03 -2.61
N LEU A 45 3.58 -10.49 -3.57
CA LEU A 45 2.36 -9.73 -3.29
C LEU A 45 1.13 -10.64 -3.32
N HIS A 46 0.32 -10.52 -2.29
CA HIS A 46 -0.99 -11.16 -2.15
C HIS A 46 -2.08 -10.20 -2.62
N TYR A 47 -3.05 -10.72 -3.36
CA TYR A 47 -4.20 -9.94 -3.82
C TYR A 47 -5.46 -10.80 -3.97
N VAL A 48 -6.61 -10.15 -3.94
CA VAL A 48 -7.91 -10.71 -4.32
C VAL A 48 -8.44 -9.96 -5.53
N ASP A 49 -9.23 -10.63 -6.36
CA ASP A 49 -9.60 -10.20 -7.70
C ASP A 49 -11.07 -10.58 -7.95
N TYR A 50 -11.93 -9.58 -8.11
CA TYR A 50 -13.38 -9.75 -8.24
C TYR A 50 -13.89 -9.09 -9.53
N GLY A 51 -14.90 -9.68 -10.16
CA GLY A 51 -15.58 -9.11 -11.32
C GLY A 51 -14.74 -9.11 -12.60
N SER A 52 -15.17 -8.29 -13.55
CA SER A 52 -14.53 -8.08 -14.86
C SER A 52 -14.84 -6.68 -15.37
N GLY A 53 -14.11 -6.22 -16.40
CA GLY A 53 -14.24 -4.87 -16.95
C GLY A 53 -13.08 -3.94 -16.58
N PRO A 54 -13.25 -2.61 -16.67
CA PRO A 54 -12.20 -1.65 -16.35
C PRO A 54 -11.65 -1.87 -14.95
N PRO A 55 -10.31 -1.91 -14.76
CA PRO A 55 -9.73 -2.31 -13.49
C PRO A 55 -9.72 -1.18 -12.46
N ILE A 56 -9.97 -1.56 -11.18
CA ILE A 56 -9.77 -0.73 -9.99
C ILE A 56 -8.76 -1.47 -9.10
N VAL A 57 -7.65 -0.84 -8.76
CA VAL A 57 -6.65 -1.39 -7.83
C VAL A 57 -6.67 -0.60 -6.52
N MET A 58 -6.84 -1.27 -5.40
CA MET A 58 -6.95 -0.64 -4.07
C MET A 58 -5.76 -0.97 -3.19
N VAL A 59 -5.09 0.09 -2.68
CA VAL A 59 -3.87 0.04 -1.86
C VAL A 59 -4.17 0.60 -0.46
N HIS A 60 -4.01 -0.23 0.55
CA HIS A 60 -4.31 0.10 1.96
C HIS A 60 -3.24 0.97 2.64
N GLY A 61 -3.57 1.50 3.83
CA GLY A 61 -2.71 2.36 4.64
C GLY A 61 -1.69 1.64 5.52
N LEU A 62 -1.04 2.40 6.40
CA LEU A 62 -0.11 1.90 7.42
C LEU A 62 -0.84 0.95 8.38
N CYS A 63 -0.17 -0.11 8.84
CA CYS A 63 -0.74 -1.18 9.68
C CYS A 63 -1.96 -1.87 9.07
N GLY A 64 -2.35 -1.50 7.85
CA GLY A 64 -3.50 -2.04 7.14
C GLY A 64 -3.17 -3.31 6.36
N GLN A 65 -4.18 -3.78 5.66
CA GLN A 65 -4.15 -4.88 4.72
C GLN A 65 -5.45 -4.86 3.88
N LEU A 66 -5.55 -5.69 2.85
CA LEU A 66 -6.65 -5.64 1.87
C LEU A 66 -8.06 -5.75 2.46
N LEU A 67 -8.26 -6.46 3.62
CA LEU A 67 -9.57 -6.54 4.28
C LEU A 67 -10.04 -5.20 4.90
N ASN A 68 -9.19 -4.16 4.95
CA ASN A 68 -9.67 -2.83 5.32
C ASN A 68 -10.72 -2.30 4.34
N PHE A 69 -10.77 -2.83 3.12
CA PHE A 69 -11.78 -2.54 2.11
C PHE A 69 -12.98 -3.50 2.12
N ALA A 70 -13.01 -4.50 3.01
CA ALA A 70 -14.06 -5.52 3.04
C ALA A 70 -15.44 -5.00 3.52
N TYR A 71 -15.52 -3.75 3.96
CA TYR A 71 -16.79 -3.09 4.30
C TYR A 71 -17.44 -2.42 3.09
N LEU A 72 -16.67 -2.08 2.06
CA LEU A 72 -17.20 -1.56 0.80
C LEU A 72 -18.12 -2.58 0.14
N ASP A 73 -19.09 -2.11 -0.63
CA ASP A 73 -19.91 -2.99 -1.47
C ASP A 73 -19.11 -3.46 -2.69
N LEU A 74 -18.17 -4.40 -2.42
CA LEU A 74 -17.32 -4.97 -3.46
C LEU A 74 -18.13 -5.71 -4.53
N ALA A 75 -19.28 -6.28 -4.16
CA ALA A 75 -20.17 -6.97 -5.10
C ALA A 75 -20.75 -5.98 -6.12
N ARG A 76 -21.17 -4.79 -5.66
CA ARG A 76 -21.67 -3.72 -6.53
C ARG A 76 -20.58 -3.13 -7.42
N LEU A 77 -19.39 -2.90 -6.89
CA LEU A 77 -18.22 -2.47 -7.69
C LEU A 77 -17.88 -3.50 -8.76
N ALA A 78 -17.91 -4.79 -8.42
CA ALA A 78 -17.59 -5.90 -9.30
C ALA A 78 -18.63 -6.18 -10.39
N GLN A 79 -19.84 -5.57 -10.35
CA GLN A 79 -20.83 -5.67 -11.42
C GLN A 79 -20.34 -5.04 -12.73
N SER A 80 -19.53 -4.00 -12.66
CA SER A 80 -19.09 -3.23 -13.83
C SER A 80 -17.57 -3.04 -13.92
N HIS A 81 -16.81 -3.47 -12.91
CA HIS A 81 -15.36 -3.28 -12.83
C HIS A 81 -14.65 -4.56 -12.36
N ARG A 82 -13.40 -4.72 -12.77
CA ARG A 82 -12.48 -5.69 -12.18
C ARG A 82 -11.84 -5.06 -10.95
N VAL A 83 -12.24 -5.50 -9.76
CA VAL A 83 -11.82 -4.92 -8.48
C VAL A 83 -10.70 -5.76 -7.87
N ILE A 84 -9.52 -5.17 -7.70
CA ILE A 84 -8.34 -5.83 -7.18
C ILE A 84 -7.92 -5.15 -5.89
N LEU A 85 -7.92 -5.90 -4.80
CA LEU A 85 -7.40 -5.45 -3.51
C LEU A 85 -6.02 -6.07 -3.32
N VAL A 86 -4.99 -5.28 -3.03
CA VAL A 86 -3.62 -5.76 -2.88
C VAL A 86 -3.09 -5.50 -1.48
N ASP A 87 -2.44 -6.50 -0.89
CA ASP A 87 -1.59 -6.34 0.29
C ASP A 87 -0.26 -5.75 -0.14
N ARG A 88 0.15 -4.59 0.42
CA ARG A 88 1.46 -3.99 0.14
C ARG A 88 2.59 -4.90 0.62
N ALA A 89 3.76 -4.78 0.04
CA ALA A 89 4.94 -5.57 0.41
C ALA A 89 5.19 -5.55 1.94
N GLY A 90 5.23 -6.74 2.55
CA GLY A 90 5.38 -6.96 3.98
C GLY A 90 4.10 -6.83 4.82
N SER A 91 2.99 -6.37 4.24
CA SER A 91 1.69 -6.24 4.92
C SER A 91 0.77 -7.38 4.56
N GLY A 92 -0.30 -7.57 5.34
CA GLY A 92 -1.28 -8.62 5.08
C GLY A 92 -0.62 -9.98 4.94
N ARG A 93 -0.74 -10.60 3.78
CA ARG A 93 -0.10 -11.89 3.43
C ARG A 93 1.07 -11.73 2.46
N SER A 94 1.35 -10.51 2.06
CA SER A 94 2.52 -10.20 1.23
C SER A 94 3.81 -10.30 2.03
N THR A 95 4.89 -10.70 1.36
CA THR A 95 6.23 -10.66 1.93
C THR A 95 7.06 -9.61 1.20
N ARG A 96 7.91 -8.91 1.96
CA ARG A 96 8.89 -7.98 1.41
C ARG A 96 10.22 -8.70 1.26
N GLY A 97 10.79 -8.65 0.07
CA GLY A 97 12.11 -9.21 -0.23
C GLY A 97 13.22 -8.48 0.53
N PRO A 98 14.37 -9.14 0.74
CA PRO A 98 15.46 -8.58 1.53
C PRO A 98 16.09 -7.33 0.91
N ALA A 99 16.00 -7.16 -0.41
CA ALA A 99 16.51 -5.99 -1.14
C ALA A 99 15.45 -4.88 -1.30
N SER A 100 14.18 -5.15 -0.99
CA SER A 100 13.08 -4.20 -1.18
C SER A 100 13.04 -3.19 -0.04
N ARG A 101 12.97 -1.89 -0.41
CA ARG A 101 12.88 -0.78 0.55
C ARG A 101 11.44 -0.50 0.94
N ALA A 102 11.27 0.14 2.11
CA ALA A 102 9.96 0.48 2.68
C ALA A 102 9.46 1.90 2.36
N ASN A 103 10.28 2.71 1.70
CA ASN A 103 9.94 4.10 1.35
C ASN A 103 8.86 4.15 0.25
N VAL A 104 8.20 5.30 0.11
CA VAL A 104 7.02 5.47 -0.73
C VAL A 104 7.33 5.18 -2.20
N TYR A 105 8.42 5.70 -2.74
CA TYR A 105 8.80 5.47 -4.15
C TYR A 105 9.12 4.01 -4.46
N ALA A 106 9.75 3.28 -3.54
CA ALA A 106 9.99 1.86 -3.75
C ALA A 106 8.70 1.06 -3.77
N GLN A 107 7.74 1.37 -2.88
CA GLN A 107 6.42 0.74 -2.88
C GLN A 107 5.60 1.13 -4.11
N ALA A 108 5.68 2.39 -4.57
CA ALA A 108 5.03 2.86 -5.79
C ALA A 108 5.52 2.09 -7.03
N ARG A 109 6.84 1.89 -7.14
CA ARG A 109 7.42 1.04 -8.20
C ARG A 109 6.87 -0.39 -8.13
N GLY A 110 6.77 -0.98 -6.93
CA GLY A 110 6.16 -2.30 -6.75
C GLY A 110 4.72 -2.37 -7.23
N ILE A 111 3.90 -1.35 -6.93
CA ILE A 111 2.51 -1.25 -7.42
C ILE A 111 2.45 -1.05 -8.95
N ALA A 112 3.30 -0.19 -9.53
CA ALA A 112 3.36 -0.01 -10.97
C ALA A 112 3.74 -1.32 -11.71
N ARG A 113 4.72 -2.07 -11.17
CA ARG A 113 5.08 -3.40 -11.66
C ARG A 113 3.97 -4.44 -11.47
N PHE A 114 3.23 -4.37 -10.36
CA PHE A 114 2.06 -5.21 -10.13
C PHE A 114 0.98 -4.98 -11.19
N ILE A 115 0.67 -3.72 -11.50
CA ILE A 115 -0.27 -3.34 -12.57
C ILE A 115 0.18 -3.92 -13.91
N GLU A 116 1.46 -3.77 -14.25
CA GLU A 116 2.06 -4.28 -15.48
C GLU A 116 2.01 -5.81 -15.56
N THR A 117 2.43 -6.50 -14.49
CA THR A 117 2.52 -7.98 -14.45
C THR A 117 1.15 -8.64 -14.58
N LEU A 118 0.09 -8.00 -14.04
CA LEU A 118 -1.28 -8.50 -14.18
C LEU A 118 -1.96 -8.06 -15.48
N GLY A 119 -1.26 -7.35 -16.37
CA GLY A 119 -1.81 -6.86 -17.64
C GLY A 119 -3.00 -5.91 -17.43
N LEU A 120 -2.98 -5.08 -16.39
CA LEU A 120 -4.08 -4.16 -16.09
C LEU A 120 -3.94 -2.89 -16.94
N GLU A 121 -4.91 -2.66 -17.80
CA GLU A 121 -4.92 -1.48 -18.67
C GLU A 121 -5.37 -0.25 -17.88
N ARG A 122 -4.42 0.59 -17.48
CA ARG A 122 -4.62 1.89 -16.84
C ARG A 122 -5.74 1.89 -15.78
N PRO A 123 -5.60 1.14 -14.66
CA PRO A 123 -6.61 1.09 -13.62
C PRO A 123 -6.88 2.46 -12.99
N VAL A 124 -8.06 2.61 -12.40
CA VAL A 124 -8.26 3.58 -11.32
C VAL A 124 -7.47 3.07 -10.12
N LEU A 125 -6.45 3.83 -9.70
CA LEU A 125 -5.62 3.47 -8.55
C LEU A 125 -6.15 4.14 -7.29
N VAL A 126 -6.73 3.34 -6.41
CA VAL A 126 -7.29 3.78 -5.13
C VAL A 126 -6.24 3.65 -4.04
N GLY A 127 -5.97 4.73 -3.31
CA GLY A 127 -5.04 4.71 -2.17
C GLY A 127 -5.67 5.26 -0.90
N HIS A 128 -5.65 4.48 0.18
CA HIS A 128 -6.08 4.93 1.50
C HIS A 128 -4.86 5.28 2.38
N SER A 129 -4.86 6.45 3.01
CA SER A 129 -3.82 6.87 3.97
C SER A 129 -2.41 6.81 3.35
N LEU A 130 -1.47 6.02 3.88
CA LEU A 130 -0.15 5.77 3.27
C LEU A 130 -0.26 5.19 1.85
N GLY A 131 -1.28 4.36 1.57
CA GLY A 131 -1.59 3.91 0.21
C GLY A 131 -1.90 5.05 -0.75
N GLY A 132 -2.43 6.18 -0.23
CA GLY A 132 -2.63 7.41 -0.99
C GLY A 132 -1.32 8.08 -1.40
N ALA A 133 -0.33 8.14 -0.50
CA ALA A 133 1.03 8.60 -0.86
C ALA A 133 1.64 7.71 -1.95
N ILE A 134 1.48 6.39 -1.83
CA ILE A 134 1.97 5.43 -2.83
C ILE A 134 1.27 5.65 -4.18
N ALA A 135 -0.06 5.85 -4.19
CA ALA A 135 -0.81 6.11 -5.42
C ALA A 135 -0.39 7.43 -6.09
N LEU A 136 -0.15 8.49 -5.29
CA LEU A 136 0.41 9.75 -5.80
C LEU A 136 1.80 9.56 -6.41
N ALA A 137 2.67 8.78 -5.75
CA ALA A 137 4.00 8.48 -6.26
C ALA A 137 3.96 7.66 -7.56
N VAL A 138 2.99 6.73 -7.71
CA VAL A 138 2.74 6.06 -9.01
C VAL A 138 2.34 7.08 -10.07
N GLY A 139 1.45 8.02 -9.76
CA GLY A 139 1.07 9.06 -10.71
C GLY A 139 2.18 10.02 -11.10
N LEU A 140 3.17 10.23 -10.21
CA LEU A 140 4.35 11.07 -10.47
C LEU A 140 5.40 10.36 -11.34
N ASP A 141 5.64 9.05 -11.11
CA ASP A 141 6.74 8.32 -11.73
C ASP A 141 6.28 7.40 -12.88
N TYR A 142 5.00 7.02 -12.90
CA TYR A 142 4.41 6.07 -13.86
C TYR A 142 3.01 6.52 -14.31
N PRO A 143 2.83 7.79 -14.76
CA PRO A 143 1.52 8.35 -15.09
C PRO A 143 0.77 7.58 -16.18
N GLU A 144 1.50 6.92 -17.08
CA GLU A 144 0.94 6.08 -18.15
C GLU A 144 0.28 4.79 -17.62
N ARG A 145 0.58 4.38 -16.40
CA ARG A 145 0.08 3.14 -15.78
C ARG A 145 -1.30 3.29 -15.15
N VAL A 146 -1.82 4.49 -15.00
CA VAL A 146 -3.10 4.74 -14.33
C VAL A 146 -4.00 5.63 -15.17
N SER A 147 -5.31 5.42 -15.10
CA SER A 147 -6.30 6.30 -15.74
C SER A 147 -6.68 7.48 -14.85
N ARG A 148 -6.78 7.22 -13.54
CA ARG A 148 -7.13 8.19 -12.50
C ARG A 148 -6.60 7.72 -11.15
N ILE A 149 -6.32 8.65 -10.26
CA ILE A 149 -5.95 8.39 -8.87
C ILE A 149 -7.14 8.74 -7.99
N ALA A 150 -7.59 7.79 -7.16
CA ALA A 150 -8.65 7.96 -6.19
C ALA A 150 -8.08 7.88 -4.77
N LEU A 151 -8.10 8.96 -4.03
CA LEU A 151 -7.48 9.07 -2.72
C LEU A 151 -8.54 9.07 -1.62
N ILE A 152 -8.34 8.27 -0.58
CA ILE A 152 -9.21 8.25 0.60
C ILE A 152 -8.35 8.61 1.82
N ALA A 153 -8.62 9.75 2.45
CA ALA A 153 -7.87 10.25 3.61
C ALA A 153 -6.33 10.09 3.45
N PRO A 154 -5.73 10.58 2.33
CA PRO A 154 -4.35 10.26 1.96
C PRO A 154 -3.31 10.98 2.82
N LEU A 155 -2.15 10.34 3.04
CA LEU A 155 -0.93 11.00 3.45
C LEU A 155 -0.34 11.75 2.24
N THR A 156 -0.27 13.07 2.29
CA THR A 156 0.18 13.91 1.18
C THR A 156 1.32 14.86 1.52
N HIS A 157 1.51 15.15 2.79
CA HIS A 157 2.52 16.10 3.28
C HIS A 157 3.36 15.47 4.37
N THR A 158 4.58 15.99 4.52
CA THR A 158 5.53 15.55 5.55
C THR A 158 4.97 15.82 6.95
N GLU A 159 5.00 14.81 7.80
CA GLU A 159 4.69 14.93 9.23
C GLU A 159 5.97 15.10 10.03
N THR A 160 5.98 16.06 10.96
CA THR A 160 7.13 16.32 11.85
C THR A 160 7.28 15.21 12.90
N GLU A 161 6.15 14.63 13.32
CA GLU A 161 6.10 13.53 14.26
C GLU A 161 5.07 12.49 13.81
N PRO A 162 5.30 11.20 14.10
CA PRO A 162 4.30 10.18 13.85
C PRO A 162 3.01 10.45 14.64
N PRO A 163 1.83 10.21 14.04
CA PRO A 163 0.56 10.26 14.77
C PRO A 163 0.63 9.46 16.08
N LYS A 164 0.01 9.96 17.13
CA LYS A 164 0.10 9.37 18.49
C LYS A 164 -0.21 7.88 18.52
N ALA A 165 -1.16 7.42 17.70
CA ALA A 165 -1.55 6.01 17.59
C ALA A 165 -0.40 5.11 17.10
N PHE A 166 0.58 5.64 16.38
CA PHE A 166 1.68 4.89 15.76
C PHE A 166 3.05 5.14 16.38
N ARG A 167 3.17 5.99 17.41
CA ARG A 167 4.48 6.34 18.02
C ARG A 167 5.27 5.11 18.49
N GLY A 168 4.60 4.07 18.99
CA GLY A 168 5.24 2.82 19.42
C GLY A 168 5.90 2.02 18.29
N LEU A 169 5.59 2.33 17.02
CA LEU A 169 6.20 1.73 15.84
C LEU A 169 7.43 2.50 15.33
N ALA A 170 7.73 3.69 15.83
CA ALA A 170 8.81 4.54 15.35
C ALA A 170 10.21 4.07 15.77
N LEU A 171 10.52 2.81 15.53
CA LEU A 171 11.80 2.16 15.90
C LEU A 171 12.79 2.28 14.74
N ARG A 172 13.71 3.26 14.78
CA ARG A 172 14.65 3.53 13.68
C ARG A 172 15.65 2.39 13.40
N PRO A 173 16.37 1.79 14.39
CA PRO A 173 17.30 0.70 14.12
C PRO A 173 16.59 -0.59 13.68
N ALA A 174 16.97 -1.14 12.53
CA ALA A 174 16.38 -2.36 11.99
C ALA A 174 16.49 -3.56 12.95
N ALA A 175 17.64 -3.68 13.64
CA ALA A 175 17.86 -4.73 14.65
C ALA A 175 16.87 -4.58 15.83
N LEU A 176 16.60 -3.34 16.29
CA LEU A 176 15.63 -3.09 17.35
C LEU A 176 14.21 -3.42 16.89
N ARG A 177 13.84 -3.05 15.66
CA ARG A 177 12.54 -3.46 15.07
C ARG A 177 12.39 -4.97 15.06
N ARG A 178 13.44 -5.67 14.60
CA ARG A 178 13.44 -7.15 14.54
C ARG A 178 13.28 -7.76 15.91
N PHE A 179 14.05 -7.29 16.88
CA PHE A 179 13.97 -7.74 18.27
C PHE A 179 12.58 -7.49 18.87
N ALA A 180 12.08 -6.24 18.76
CA ALA A 180 10.77 -5.87 19.27
C ALA A 180 9.65 -6.68 18.62
N SER A 181 9.68 -6.90 17.30
CA SER A 181 8.66 -7.66 16.58
C SER A 181 8.55 -9.10 17.06
N LEU A 182 9.65 -9.70 17.49
CA LEU A 182 9.71 -11.10 17.94
C LEU A 182 9.43 -11.27 19.44
N THR A 183 9.41 -10.19 20.21
CA THR A 183 9.32 -10.25 21.69
C THR A 183 8.21 -9.35 22.21
N MET A 184 8.56 -8.14 22.67
CA MET A 184 7.64 -7.23 23.37
C MET A 184 6.64 -6.51 22.47
N GLY A 185 6.89 -6.40 21.16
CA GLY A 185 6.05 -5.61 20.24
C GLY A 185 4.60 -6.08 20.21
N ILE A 186 4.37 -7.39 20.05
CA ILE A 186 3.00 -7.94 19.98
C ILE A 186 2.28 -7.87 21.33
N PRO A 187 2.85 -8.24 22.49
CA PRO A 187 2.24 -8.01 23.77
C PRO A 187 1.85 -6.54 24.02
N ILE A 188 2.74 -5.59 23.72
CA ILE A 188 2.47 -4.16 23.88
C ILE A 188 1.34 -3.70 22.93
N MET A 189 1.35 -4.15 21.67
CA MET A 189 0.26 -3.84 20.74
C MET A 189 -1.08 -4.34 21.25
N ILE A 190 -1.15 -5.54 21.81
CA ILE A 190 -2.40 -6.09 22.39
C ILE A 190 -2.86 -5.21 23.56
N LEU A 191 -1.97 -4.84 24.49
CA LEU A 191 -2.30 -4.01 25.63
C LEU A 191 -2.78 -2.60 25.24
N GLN A 192 -2.24 -2.06 24.16
CA GLN A 192 -2.55 -0.71 23.69
C GLN A 192 -3.59 -0.68 22.56
N SER A 193 -3.99 -1.85 22.04
CA SER A 193 -4.81 -1.98 20.83
C SER A 193 -6.09 -1.15 20.88
N ARG A 194 -6.85 -1.23 21.97
CA ARG A 194 -8.11 -0.49 22.12
C ARG A 194 -7.90 1.01 21.96
N LYS A 195 -6.95 1.58 22.71
CA LYS A 195 -6.66 3.02 22.65
C LYS A 195 -6.18 3.46 21.28
N ALA A 196 -5.31 2.67 20.65
CA ALA A 196 -4.76 2.98 19.33
C ALA A 196 -5.85 2.89 18.24
N ILE A 197 -6.67 1.83 18.27
CA ILE A 197 -7.75 1.63 17.30
C ILE A 197 -8.85 2.68 17.48
N ASP A 198 -9.27 2.97 18.72
CA ASP A 198 -10.25 4.05 19.00
C ASP A 198 -9.76 5.39 18.45
N ALA A 199 -8.46 5.71 18.58
CA ALA A 199 -7.88 6.93 18.01
C ALA A 199 -7.85 6.95 16.49
N ILE A 200 -7.64 5.79 15.82
CA ILE A 200 -7.64 5.66 14.37
C ILE A 200 -9.05 5.84 13.78
N PHE A 201 -10.06 5.38 14.52
CA PHE A 201 -11.45 5.45 14.08
C PHE A 201 -12.17 6.74 14.49
N ALA A 202 -11.60 7.51 15.40
CA ALA A 202 -12.25 8.75 15.87
C ALA A 202 -12.62 9.68 14.71
N PRO A 203 -13.83 10.31 14.78
CA PRO A 203 -14.80 10.31 15.88
C PRO A 203 -15.75 9.10 15.89
N GLU A 204 -15.74 8.25 14.88
CA GLU A 204 -16.67 7.14 14.78
C GLU A 204 -16.26 5.97 15.69
N PRO A 205 -17.24 5.16 16.13
CA PRO A 205 -16.98 3.95 16.88
C PRO A 205 -16.34 2.87 16.00
N VAL A 206 -15.45 2.08 16.60
CA VAL A 206 -14.87 0.91 15.94
C VAL A 206 -15.95 -0.18 15.76
N PRO A 207 -16.18 -0.70 14.54
CA PRO A 207 -17.09 -1.82 14.33
C PRO A 207 -16.66 -3.05 15.15
N ARG A 208 -17.60 -3.71 15.80
CA ARG A 208 -17.31 -4.88 16.67
C ARG A 208 -16.65 -6.03 15.93
N ASP A 209 -16.93 -6.17 14.65
CA ASP A 209 -16.38 -7.20 13.76
C ASP A 209 -15.08 -6.81 13.08
N PHE A 210 -14.58 -5.55 13.27
CA PHE A 210 -13.35 -5.06 12.66
C PHE A 210 -12.13 -5.96 12.92
N PRO A 211 -11.93 -6.56 14.11
CA PRO A 211 -10.81 -7.47 14.33
C PRO A 211 -10.77 -8.63 13.34
N LEU A 212 -11.94 -9.11 12.89
CA LEU A 212 -12.08 -10.22 11.93
C LEU A 212 -12.36 -9.71 10.52
N LYS A 213 -13.49 -9.06 10.27
CA LYS A 213 -13.92 -8.62 8.95
C LYS A 213 -12.96 -7.61 8.35
N GLY A 214 -12.56 -6.61 9.13
CA GLY A 214 -11.57 -5.60 8.71
C GLY A 214 -10.12 -6.04 8.84
N GLY A 215 -9.89 -7.29 9.35
CA GLY A 215 -8.55 -7.86 9.49
C GLY A 215 -7.67 -7.21 10.55
N GLY A 216 -8.25 -6.49 11.53
CA GLY A 216 -7.48 -5.81 12.57
C GLY A 216 -6.52 -6.72 13.34
N MET A 217 -6.89 -8.02 13.53
CA MET A 217 -6.00 -9.01 14.17
C MET A 217 -4.78 -9.36 13.32
N MET A 218 -4.80 -9.14 12.01
CA MET A 218 -3.67 -9.45 11.11
C MET A 218 -2.40 -8.67 11.46
N GLY A 219 -2.53 -7.51 12.13
CA GLY A 219 -1.42 -6.75 12.67
C GLY A 219 -0.66 -7.42 13.82
N LEU A 220 -1.27 -8.42 14.50
CA LEU A 220 -0.69 -9.12 15.66
C LEU A 220 0.28 -10.24 15.24
N ARG A 221 1.10 -9.99 14.24
CA ARG A 221 2.12 -10.92 13.76
C ARG A 221 3.48 -10.21 13.69
N PRO A 222 4.59 -10.88 13.98
CA PRO A 222 5.92 -10.26 13.98
C PRO A 222 6.27 -9.59 12.66
N GLU A 223 5.95 -10.23 11.54
CA GLU A 223 6.18 -9.68 10.20
C GLU A 223 5.37 -8.41 9.93
N ALA A 224 4.11 -8.35 10.37
CA ALA A 224 3.26 -7.17 10.21
C ALA A 224 3.76 -5.99 11.07
N PHE A 225 4.16 -6.26 12.32
CA PHE A 225 4.79 -5.26 13.19
C PHE A 225 6.07 -4.70 12.54
N TYR A 226 6.96 -5.59 12.08
CA TYR A 226 8.23 -5.19 11.46
C TYR A 226 8.00 -4.34 10.21
N ALA A 227 7.07 -4.75 9.35
CA ALA A 227 6.73 -4.03 8.13
C ALA A 227 6.14 -2.65 8.44
N ALA A 228 5.15 -2.57 9.34
CA ALA A 228 4.52 -1.31 9.75
C ALA A 228 5.53 -0.33 10.36
N SER A 229 6.44 -0.81 11.22
CA SER A 229 7.53 0.01 11.77
C SER A 229 8.51 0.46 10.67
N SER A 230 8.81 -0.39 9.70
CA SER A 230 9.69 -0.04 8.58
C SER A 230 9.05 1.02 7.67
N ASP A 231 7.77 0.85 7.34
CA ASP A 231 7.00 1.81 6.53
C ASP A 231 6.91 3.17 7.21
N LEU A 232 6.59 3.20 8.53
CA LEU A 232 6.46 4.43 9.30
C LEU A 232 7.78 5.23 9.34
N VAL A 233 8.90 4.53 9.48
CA VAL A 233 10.22 5.18 9.55
C VAL A 233 10.68 5.67 8.19
N ALA A 234 10.32 4.96 7.11
CA ALA A 234 10.79 5.28 5.76
C ALA A 234 9.87 6.23 4.97
N ALA A 235 8.56 6.29 5.29
CA ALA A 235 7.62 7.13 4.55
C ALA A 235 8.01 8.63 4.49
N PRO A 236 8.55 9.25 5.56
CA PRO A 236 8.96 10.65 5.52
C PRO A 236 10.14 10.95 4.59
N GLU A 237 10.89 9.94 4.12
CA GLU A 237 12.07 10.15 3.27
C GLU A 237 11.69 10.79 1.92
N ASP A 238 10.56 10.39 1.34
CA ASP A 238 10.16 10.77 -0.02
C ASP A 238 9.17 11.93 -0.08
N LEU A 239 8.41 12.17 1.01
CA LEU A 239 7.34 13.17 1.04
C LEU A 239 7.79 14.59 0.64
N PRO A 240 8.95 15.11 1.12
CA PRO A 240 9.39 16.45 0.71
C PRO A 240 9.64 16.59 -0.79
N ASP A 241 10.11 15.52 -1.44
CA ASP A 241 10.28 15.50 -2.89
C ASP A 241 8.94 15.44 -3.61
N MET A 242 8.04 14.54 -3.18
CA MET A 242 6.70 14.43 -3.73
C MET A 242 5.95 15.76 -3.66
N GLU A 243 6.01 16.45 -2.52
CA GLU A 243 5.36 17.75 -2.32
C GLU A 243 5.79 18.83 -3.33
N ARG A 244 7.08 18.84 -3.71
CA ARG A 244 7.59 19.74 -4.76
C ARG A 244 7.08 19.36 -6.14
N ARG A 245 6.86 18.08 -6.38
CA ARG A 245 6.48 17.52 -7.67
C ARG A 245 4.97 17.46 -7.91
N TYR A 246 4.11 17.67 -6.91
CA TYR A 246 2.65 17.61 -7.11
C TYR A 246 2.14 18.47 -8.27
N PRO A 247 2.64 19.70 -8.55
CA PRO A 247 2.21 20.47 -9.70
C PRO A 247 2.48 19.80 -11.06
N THR A 248 3.38 18.79 -11.12
CA THR A 248 3.69 18.05 -12.36
C THR A 248 2.88 16.77 -12.52
N LEU A 249 1.95 16.47 -11.59
CA LEU A 249 1.14 15.27 -11.63
C LEU A 249 0.16 15.33 -12.82
N GLY A 250 0.38 14.47 -13.83
CA GLY A 250 -0.44 14.45 -15.04
C GLY A 250 -1.72 13.64 -14.95
N ALA A 251 -1.82 12.70 -14.00
CA ALA A 251 -3.01 11.88 -13.82
C ALA A 251 -4.11 12.67 -13.09
N PRO A 252 -5.38 12.58 -13.52
CA PRO A 252 -6.51 13.17 -12.79
C PRO A 252 -6.62 12.60 -11.37
N VAL A 253 -6.89 13.45 -10.38
CA VAL A 253 -6.98 13.07 -8.97
C VAL A 253 -8.35 13.42 -8.41
N SER A 254 -9.04 12.41 -7.86
CA SER A 254 -10.23 12.60 -7.03
C SER A 254 -9.87 12.22 -5.59
N MET A 255 -10.34 12.99 -4.61
CA MET A 255 -10.01 12.77 -3.20
C MET A 255 -11.25 12.85 -2.33
N LEU A 256 -11.46 11.82 -1.50
CA LEU A 256 -12.46 11.78 -0.44
C LEU A 256 -11.79 11.96 0.91
N TYR A 257 -12.27 12.89 1.72
CA TYR A 257 -11.63 13.19 3.01
C TYR A 257 -12.66 13.40 4.13
N GLY A 258 -12.37 12.83 5.31
CA GLY A 258 -13.11 13.10 6.54
C GLY A 258 -12.62 14.40 7.19
N ARG A 259 -13.53 15.36 7.45
CA ARG A 259 -13.16 16.64 8.07
C ARG A 259 -12.63 16.51 9.50
N GLN A 260 -12.99 15.43 10.17
CA GLN A 260 -12.64 15.15 11.57
C GLN A 260 -11.54 14.09 11.70
N ASP A 261 -10.76 13.87 10.63
CA ASP A 261 -9.63 12.94 10.65
C ASP A 261 -8.63 13.31 11.76
N ALA A 262 -8.52 12.43 12.76
CA ALA A 262 -7.64 12.61 13.92
C ALA A 262 -6.22 12.07 13.66
N ILE A 263 -5.97 11.42 12.53
CA ILE A 263 -4.69 10.82 12.16
C ILE A 263 -3.92 11.72 11.20
N LEU A 264 -4.58 12.19 10.14
CA LEU A 264 -4.02 13.08 9.13
C LEU A 264 -4.95 14.30 9.00
N ASP A 265 -4.44 15.45 9.39
CA ASP A 265 -5.21 16.70 9.42
C ASP A 265 -5.77 17.07 8.02
N PHE A 266 -7.09 17.28 7.93
CA PHE A 266 -7.78 17.60 6.70
C PHE A 266 -7.24 18.87 6.02
N HIS A 267 -6.96 19.92 6.80
CA HIS A 267 -6.46 21.19 6.25
C HIS A 267 -5.05 21.07 5.69
N LYS A 268 -4.23 20.22 6.33
CA LYS A 268 -2.86 19.96 5.90
C LYS A 268 -2.84 19.03 4.68
N HIS A 269 -3.48 17.88 4.77
CA HIS A 269 -3.36 16.83 3.76
C HIS A 269 -4.41 16.95 2.65
N GLY A 270 -5.65 17.26 2.98
CA GLY A 270 -6.75 17.43 2.02
C GLY A 270 -6.64 18.74 1.27
N GLU A 271 -6.85 19.85 1.96
CA GLU A 271 -6.78 21.18 1.35
C GLU A 271 -5.34 21.53 0.91
N GLY A 272 -4.33 21.04 1.64
CA GLY A 272 -2.92 21.25 1.29
C GLY A 272 -2.58 20.71 -0.09
N LEU A 273 -3.02 19.50 -0.44
CA LEU A 273 -2.84 18.94 -1.78
C LEU A 273 -3.65 19.73 -2.81
N LYS A 274 -4.91 20.09 -2.51
CA LYS A 274 -5.74 20.90 -3.40
C LYS A 274 -5.11 22.26 -3.74
N ARG A 275 -4.44 22.90 -2.76
CA ARG A 275 -3.72 24.16 -3.01
C ARG A 275 -2.50 24.01 -3.91
N LYS A 276 -1.85 22.82 -3.90
CA LYS A 276 -0.66 22.54 -4.76
C LYS A 276 -1.05 22.04 -6.15
N LEU A 277 -2.24 21.46 -6.28
CA LEU A 277 -2.74 20.85 -7.51
C LEU A 277 -4.21 21.19 -7.69
N ASP A 278 -4.50 22.28 -8.41
CA ASP A 278 -5.85 22.81 -8.63
C ASP A 278 -6.81 21.81 -9.29
N SER A 279 -6.28 20.85 -10.06
CA SER A 279 -7.05 19.81 -10.72
C SER A 279 -7.60 18.74 -9.78
N VAL A 280 -7.23 18.72 -8.47
CA VAL A 280 -7.78 17.77 -7.52
C VAL A 280 -9.27 18.02 -7.27
N GLU A 281 -10.08 17.00 -7.50
CA GLU A 281 -11.49 16.97 -7.13
C GLU A 281 -11.62 16.55 -5.66
N LEU A 282 -11.73 17.52 -4.74
CA LEU A 282 -11.83 17.28 -3.31
C LEU A 282 -13.29 17.17 -2.86
N SER A 283 -13.69 15.99 -2.40
CA SER A 283 -14.95 15.71 -1.71
C SER A 283 -14.69 15.58 -0.21
N ALA A 284 -15.25 16.46 0.60
CA ALA A 284 -15.11 16.42 2.06
C ALA A 284 -16.42 16.00 2.71
N VAL A 285 -16.35 15.04 3.63
CA VAL A 285 -17.49 14.50 4.38
C VAL A 285 -17.25 14.68 5.88
N GLU A 286 -18.33 14.67 6.66
CA GLU A 286 -18.20 14.52 8.11
C GLU A 286 -17.74 13.10 8.40
N GLY A 287 -16.67 12.95 9.20
CA GLY A 287 -16.09 11.65 9.54
C GLY A 287 -14.59 11.70 9.74
N GLY A 288 -14.03 10.56 10.16
CA GLY A 288 -12.62 10.39 10.50
C GLY A 288 -11.78 9.74 9.40
N HIS A 289 -10.73 9.05 9.85
CA HIS A 289 -9.72 8.47 8.96
C HIS A 289 -10.17 7.23 8.20
N MET A 290 -11.05 6.41 8.81
CA MET A 290 -11.36 5.06 8.32
C MET A 290 -12.64 5.01 7.47
N LEU A 291 -12.83 5.99 6.57
CA LEU A 291 -14.02 6.11 5.70
C LEU A 291 -14.41 4.81 4.97
N PRO A 292 -13.49 3.96 4.47
CA PRO A 292 -13.88 2.69 3.84
C PRO A 292 -14.60 1.74 4.81
N VAL A 293 -14.43 1.92 6.12
CA VAL A 293 -15.01 1.07 7.17
C VAL A 293 -16.19 1.74 7.85
N THR A 294 -16.09 3.04 8.14
CA THR A 294 -17.10 3.80 8.90
C THR A 294 -18.21 4.35 8.02
N GLN A 295 -17.92 4.62 6.74
CA GLN A 295 -18.87 5.15 5.76
C GLN A 295 -18.83 4.35 4.44
N PRO A 296 -19.00 3.02 4.50
CA PRO A 296 -18.76 2.15 3.34
C PRO A 296 -19.70 2.45 2.16
N ALA A 297 -20.97 2.77 2.40
CA ALA A 297 -21.92 3.09 1.34
C ALA A 297 -21.53 4.35 0.58
N ALA A 298 -21.28 5.46 1.30
CA ALA A 298 -20.86 6.73 0.70
C ALA A 298 -19.51 6.60 -0.03
N THR A 299 -18.58 5.85 0.56
CA THR A 299 -17.27 5.58 -0.08
C THR A 299 -17.44 4.74 -1.34
N THR A 300 -18.33 3.74 -1.35
CA THR A 300 -18.62 2.94 -2.55
C THR A 300 -19.24 3.78 -3.65
N ASP A 301 -20.25 4.61 -3.33
CA ASP A 301 -20.90 5.51 -4.28
C ASP A 301 -19.90 6.48 -4.90
N TRP A 302 -19.04 7.06 -4.09
CA TRP A 302 -17.97 7.95 -4.54
C TRP A 302 -16.98 7.22 -5.47
N LEU A 303 -16.55 5.99 -5.13
CA LEU A 303 -15.65 5.19 -5.97
C LEU A 303 -16.28 4.87 -7.33
N LEU A 304 -17.58 4.55 -7.38
CA LEU A 304 -18.29 4.30 -8.62
C LEU A 304 -18.34 5.56 -9.50
N ALA A 305 -18.60 6.73 -8.91
CA ALA A 305 -18.58 7.99 -9.63
C ALA A 305 -17.20 8.32 -10.20
N VAL A 306 -16.14 8.12 -9.41
CA VAL A 306 -14.74 8.30 -9.83
C VAL A 306 -14.38 7.36 -10.98
N ALA A 307 -14.77 6.09 -10.89
CA ALA A 307 -14.51 5.09 -11.92
C ALA A 307 -15.28 5.39 -13.21
N ALA A 308 -16.53 5.84 -13.12
CA ALA A 308 -17.31 6.27 -14.28
C ALA A 308 -16.68 7.48 -14.99
N ALA A 309 -16.18 8.46 -14.23
CA ALA A 309 -15.48 9.62 -14.78
C ALA A 309 -14.15 9.23 -15.47
N ALA A 310 -13.44 8.21 -14.96
CA ALA A 310 -12.23 7.70 -15.60
C ALA A 310 -12.51 7.04 -16.94
N ASN A 311 -13.65 6.33 -17.07
CA ASN A 311 -14.05 5.67 -18.31
C ASN A 311 -14.61 6.64 -19.37
N ALA A 312 -15.15 7.80 -18.95
CA ALA A 312 -15.70 8.82 -19.84
C ALA A 312 -14.62 9.77 -20.42
N ALA A 313 -13.45 9.83 -19.80
CA ALA A 313 -12.35 10.66 -20.30
C ALA A 313 -11.83 10.10 -21.63
N PRO A 314 -11.58 10.95 -22.68
CA PRO A 314 -10.98 10.49 -23.91
C PRO A 314 -9.70 9.73 -23.61
N GLN A 315 -9.57 8.51 -24.10
CA GLN A 315 -8.29 7.80 -24.06
C GLN A 315 -7.33 8.66 -24.86
N HIS A 316 -6.35 9.29 -24.18
CA HIS A 316 -5.22 9.88 -24.88
C HIS A 316 -4.49 8.70 -25.54
N ASP A 317 -4.74 8.51 -26.83
CA ASP A 317 -3.87 7.74 -27.70
C ASP A 317 -2.48 8.40 -27.60
N GLY A 318 -1.68 7.89 -26.68
CA GLY A 318 -0.25 8.15 -26.65
C GLY A 318 0.34 7.54 -27.91
N ALA A 319 0.25 8.27 -29.02
CA ALA A 319 1.07 7.98 -30.19
C ALA A 319 2.50 7.88 -29.68
N ARG A 320 3.02 6.65 -29.60
CA ARG A 320 4.46 6.46 -29.49
C ARG A 320 5.05 7.21 -30.69
N PRO A 321 6.01 8.12 -30.49
CA PRO A 321 6.80 8.56 -31.63
C PRO A 321 7.38 7.29 -32.25
N ASP A 322 7.14 7.11 -33.55
CA ASP A 322 7.73 6.02 -34.32
C ASP A 322 9.23 6.01 -34.02
N PRO A 323 9.84 4.84 -33.73
CA PRO A 323 11.28 4.76 -33.59
C PRO A 323 11.88 5.22 -34.92
N ALA A 324 12.74 6.24 -34.86
CA ALA A 324 13.48 6.74 -36.00
C ALA A 324 14.08 5.54 -36.76
N PRO A 325 14.02 5.51 -38.10
CA PRO A 325 14.54 4.41 -38.88
C PRO A 325 16.03 4.22 -38.58
N SER A 326 16.38 3.07 -37.98
CA SER A 326 17.77 2.68 -37.78
C SER A 326 18.44 2.55 -39.15
N GLU A 327 19.44 3.42 -39.41
CA GLU A 327 20.36 3.27 -40.50
C GLU A 327 21.04 1.90 -40.40
N VAL A 328 20.63 0.99 -41.26
CA VAL A 328 21.30 -0.29 -41.47
C VAL A 328 22.57 0.01 -42.25
N THR A 329 23.68 0.19 -41.54
CA THR A 329 25.01 0.18 -42.15
C THR A 329 25.30 -1.21 -42.69
N GLN A 330 25.24 -1.35 -44.01
CA GLN A 330 25.75 -2.53 -44.73
C GLN A 330 27.25 -2.64 -44.46
N ALA A 331 27.66 -3.62 -43.67
CA ALA A 331 29.07 -4.02 -43.57
C ALA A 331 29.21 -5.47 -44.06
N GLY A 332 29.85 -5.60 -45.21
CA GLY A 332 30.80 -6.65 -45.56
C GLY A 332 30.28 -8.09 -45.68
N ALA A 333 30.00 -8.48 -46.91
CA ALA A 333 29.97 -9.88 -47.32
C ALA A 333 31.32 -10.54 -47.03
N LEU A 334 31.36 -11.56 -46.20
CA LEU A 334 32.47 -12.50 -46.05
C LEU A 334 32.12 -13.81 -46.81
N GLN A 335 32.96 -14.12 -47.80
CA GLN A 335 32.93 -15.32 -48.65
C GLN A 335 33.10 -16.60 -47.82
N PRO A 336 32.57 -17.73 -48.30
CA PRO A 336 32.73 -19.05 -47.64
C PRO A 336 34.09 -19.64 -47.96
N ALA A 337 34.87 -19.99 -46.96
CA ALA A 337 36.08 -20.77 -47.07
C ALA A 337 35.79 -22.26 -47.19
N ALA A 338 36.45 -22.86 -48.18
CA ALA A 338 36.33 -24.23 -48.68
C ALA A 338 36.67 -25.32 -47.63
N ARG A 339 36.05 -26.48 -47.88
CA ARG A 339 36.37 -27.80 -47.35
C ARG A 339 37.86 -28.14 -47.42
N LEU A 340 38.38 -28.76 -46.39
CA LEU A 340 39.42 -29.80 -46.55
C LEU A 340 39.03 -31.01 -45.70
N ALA A 341 38.89 -32.11 -46.39
CA ALA A 341 38.69 -33.47 -45.92
C ALA A 341 40.05 -34.11 -45.64
N THR A 342 40.01 -35.28 -45.00
CA THR A 342 41.00 -36.31 -44.68
C THR A 342 41.56 -36.19 -43.28
N GLY A 343 41.57 -37.19 -42.46
CA GLY A 343 41.46 -38.63 -42.53
C GLY A 343 42.38 -39.23 -41.48
N ARG A 344 41.83 -40.04 -40.71
CA ARG A 344 42.23 -41.18 -39.89
C ARG A 344 41.70 -41.13 -38.50
#